data_d7dafd1d655238d6a68466d86777d0ec
#
_entry.id   d7dafd1d655238d6a68466d86777d0ec
#
_cell.length_a   1.000
_cell.length_b   1.000
_cell.length_c   1.000
_cell.angle_alpha   90.00
_cell.angle_beta   90.00
_cell.angle_gamma   90.00
#
_symmetry.space_group_name_H-M   'P 1'
#
loop_
_entity.id
_entity.type
_entity.pdbx_description
1 polymer ?
#
loop_
_entity_poly.entity_id
_entity_poly.type
_entity_poly.pdbx_seq_one_letter_code
_entity_poly.pdbx_strand_id
1 'polypeptide(L)'
;MVALEGIDLGIREGEFFGIIGLSGAGKSTLVRCINFLEKPSSGSVIFDGRDLGSLSEKELRQVRQQMGMIFQQFNLLMQRTALENVCFPLEIAGVKKDEAQKRALELLEIVGLSERANAYPVQLSGGQKQRVAIARALATNPKVLLCDEATSALDPQTTASILALLKRLNQEMGITVVIITHEMSVVEEVCQRVAVIANHRIVEVGSVTEIFTHPKTDATRMLVYREDEDPVSYRPGEGRFLRIVYNGSHALEPVIAQMILDLHIAVNIIHADLRSIEGDTFGELVVQVADVMESARVMRYLEDRGISAEEVSQDA
;
A
#
# COMPACT_ATOMS: atom_id res chain seq x y z
N MET A 1 -9.74 -0.66 -25.77
CA MET A 1 -9.83 -0.13 -24.38
C MET A 1 -8.40 0.16 -23.93
N VAL A 2 -8.10 1.36 -23.46
CA VAL A 2 -6.78 1.70 -22.91
C VAL A 2 -6.76 1.20 -21.46
N ALA A 3 -5.80 0.36 -21.11
CA ALA A 3 -5.66 -0.18 -19.76
C ALA A 3 -4.74 0.67 -18.88
N LEU A 4 -3.70 1.26 -19.48
CA LEU A 4 -2.74 2.17 -18.86
C LEU A 4 -2.20 3.12 -19.93
N GLU A 5 -1.93 4.36 -19.57
CA GLU A 5 -1.42 5.37 -20.48
C GLU A 5 -0.44 6.32 -19.79
N GLY A 6 0.69 6.61 -20.43
CA GLY A 6 1.66 7.60 -19.95
C GLY A 6 2.24 7.27 -18.56
N ILE A 7 2.51 5.99 -18.29
CA ILE A 7 3.10 5.58 -17.02
C ILE A 7 4.61 5.87 -17.05
N ASP A 8 5.05 6.74 -16.16
CA ASP A 8 6.45 6.97 -15.85
C ASP A 8 6.68 6.78 -14.35
N LEU A 9 7.34 5.67 -13.97
CA LEU A 9 7.47 5.25 -12.59
C LEU A 9 8.86 4.65 -12.33
N GLY A 10 9.56 5.22 -11.35
CA GLY A 10 10.80 4.68 -10.82
C GLY A 10 10.64 4.14 -9.40
N ILE A 11 10.98 2.87 -9.20
CA ILE A 11 11.01 2.20 -7.90
C ILE A 11 12.48 1.91 -7.56
N ARG A 12 12.90 2.24 -6.35
CA ARG A 12 14.30 2.11 -5.91
C ARG A 12 14.56 0.70 -5.37
N GLU A 13 15.80 0.27 -5.46
CA GLU A 13 16.23 -1.00 -4.86
C GLU A 13 16.08 -0.96 -3.33
N GLY A 14 15.57 -2.04 -2.73
CA GLY A 14 15.31 -2.16 -1.29
C GLY A 14 14.11 -1.35 -0.78
N GLU A 15 13.40 -0.63 -1.64
CA GLU A 15 12.23 0.18 -1.27
C GLU A 15 11.00 -0.70 -1.02
N PHE A 16 10.17 -0.33 -0.03
CA PHE A 16 8.82 -0.83 0.10
C PHE A 16 7.87 0.20 -0.54
N PHE A 17 7.41 -0.09 -1.74
CA PHE A 17 6.67 0.84 -2.60
C PHE A 17 5.21 0.45 -2.74
N GLY A 18 4.31 1.42 -2.53
CA GLY A 18 2.87 1.24 -2.68
C GLY A 18 2.35 1.68 -4.06
N ILE A 19 1.35 0.97 -4.57
CA ILE A 19 0.57 1.38 -5.74
C ILE A 19 -0.90 1.35 -5.32
N ILE A 20 -1.53 2.52 -5.24
CA ILE A 20 -2.91 2.70 -4.81
C ILE A 20 -3.80 3.25 -5.91
N GLY A 21 -5.09 3.11 -5.74
CA GLY A 21 -6.10 3.63 -6.67
C GLY A 21 -7.41 2.87 -6.56
N LEU A 22 -8.47 3.41 -7.10
CA LEU A 22 -9.79 2.79 -7.11
C LEU A 22 -9.80 1.46 -7.87
N SER A 23 -10.84 0.65 -7.65
CA SER A 23 -11.04 -0.59 -8.40
C SER A 23 -11.13 -0.29 -9.90
N GLY A 24 -10.49 -1.10 -10.72
CA GLY A 24 -10.46 -0.89 -12.18
C GLY A 24 -9.49 0.16 -12.70
N ALA A 25 -8.74 0.88 -11.85
CA ALA A 25 -7.80 1.92 -12.28
C ALA A 25 -6.59 1.41 -13.09
N GLY A 26 -6.36 0.08 -13.15
CA GLY A 26 -5.26 -0.51 -13.90
C GLY A 26 -4.09 -1.04 -13.05
N LYS A 27 -4.22 -1.07 -11.71
CA LYS A 27 -3.16 -1.49 -10.78
C LYS A 27 -2.59 -2.87 -11.08
N SER A 28 -3.44 -3.89 -11.20
CA SER A 28 -3.00 -5.28 -11.50
C SER A 28 -2.41 -5.39 -12.90
N THR A 29 -2.89 -4.61 -13.87
CA THR A 29 -2.28 -4.52 -15.21
C THR A 29 -0.88 -3.95 -15.13
N LEU A 30 -0.66 -2.90 -14.30
CA LEU A 30 0.68 -2.32 -14.12
C LEU A 30 1.66 -3.35 -13.55
N VAL A 31 1.27 -4.11 -12.52
CA VAL A 31 2.14 -5.17 -11.97
C VAL A 31 2.45 -6.26 -13.00
N ARG A 32 1.48 -6.64 -13.81
CA ARG A 32 1.71 -7.60 -14.90
C ARG A 32 2.63 -7.04 -15.99
N CYS A 33 2.62 -5.72 -16.20
CA CYS A 33 3.61 -5.08 -17.06
C CYS A 33 5.00 -5.04 -16.39
N ILE A 34 5.09 -4.77 -15.08
CA ILE A 34 6.38 -4.75 -14.35
C ILE A 34 7.10 -6.10 -14.45
N ASN A 35 6.40 -7.24 -14.29
CA ASN A 35 7.00 -8.56 -14.46
C ASN A 35 6.93 -9.07 -15.91
N PHE A 36 6.50 -8.20 -16.83
CA PHE A 36 6.38 -8.48 -18.26
C PHE A 36 5.50 -9.70 -18.61
N LEU A 37 4.52 -10.02 -17.74
CA LEU A 37 3.45 -10.98 -18.07
C LEU A 37 2.49 -10.41 -19.10
N GLU A 38 2.27 -9.09 -19.05
CA GLU A 38 1.62 -8.32 -20.09
C GLU A 38 2.64 -7.38 -20.75
N LYS A 39 2.73 -7.44 -22.06
CA LYS A 39 3.66 -6.59 -22.82
C LYS A 39 3.02 -5.23 -23.08
N PRO A 40 3.67 -4.11 -22.69
CA PRO A 40 3.19 -2.78 -23.05
C PRO A 40 3.09 -2.61 -24.57
N SER A 41 2.07 -1.90 -25.03
CA SER A 41 1.91 -1.57 -26.45
C SER A 41 2.96 -0.58 -26.93
N SER A 42 3.49 0.26 -26.02
CA SER A 42 4.56 1.23 -26.27
C SER A 42 5.31 1.53 -24.98
N GLY A 43 6.47 2.13 -25.06
CA GLY A 43 7.35 2.39 -23.91
C GLY A 43 8.21 1.16 -23.57
N SER A 44 8.89 1.22 -22.43
CA SER A 44 9.82 0.19 -21.97
C SER A 44 9.64 -0.12 -20.49
N VAL A 45 9.97 -1.34 -20.10
CA VAL A 45 10.07 -1.77 -18.70
C VAL A 45 11.52 -2.11 -18.43
N ILE A 46 12.14 -1.32 -17.58
CA ILE A 46 13.55 -1.49 -17.21
C ILE A 46 13.63 -2.20 -15.87
N PHE A 47 14.30 -3.32 -15.82
CA PHE A 47 14.60 -4.06 -14.59
C PHE A 47 16.11 -4.30 -14.47
N ASP A 48 16.70 -3.82 -13.39
CA ASP A 48 18.15 -3.95 -13.13
C ASP A 48 19.00 -3.47 -14.33
N GLY A 49 18.61 -2.30 -14.89
CA GLY A 49 19.28 -1.70 -16.06
C GLY A 49 19.01 -2.37 -17.41
N ARG A 50 18.14 -3.39 -17.46
CA ARG A 50 17.81 -4.14 -18.69
C ARG A 50 16.40 -3.81 -19.16
N ASP A 51 16.24 -3.48 -20.43
CA ASP A 51 14.91 -3.38 -21.03
C ASP A 51 14.35 -4.78 -21.31
N LEU A 52 13.25 -5.12 -20.60
CA LEU A 52 12.60 -6.42 -20.72
C LEU A 52 12.03 -6.68 -22.12
N GLY A 53 11.66 -5.61 -22.83
CA GLY A 53 11.14 -5.69 -24.19
C GLY A 53 12.17 -6.13 -25.23
N SER A 54 13.47 -5.97 -24.93
CA SER A 54 14.57 -6.36 -25.80
C SER A 54 15.05 -7.80 -25.58
N LEU A 55 14.58 -8.48 -24.52
CA LEU A 55 15.04 -9.80 -24.11
C LEU A 55 14.39 -10.92 -24.92
N SER A 56 15.14 -11.98 -25.17
CA SER A 56 14.59 -13.24 -25.65
C SER A 56 13.71 -13.90 -24.59
N GLU A 57 12.80 -14.80 -24.99
CA GLU A 57 11.95 -15.56 -24.07
C GLU A 57 12.74 -16.33 -22.98
N LYS A 58 13.94 -16.82 -23.33
CA LYS A 58 14.81 -17.53 -22.39
C LYS A 58 15.36 -16.56 -21.34
N GLU A 59 15.86 -15.41 -21.75
CA GLU A 59 16.37 -14.36 -20.85
C GLU A 59 15.27 -13.79 -19.98
N LEU A 60 14.09 -13.56 -20.55
CA LEU A 60 12.92 -13.07 -19.81
C LEU A 60 12.50 -14.06 -18.68
N ARG A 61 12.56 -15.38 -18.95
CA ARG A 61 12.31 -16.37 -17.89
C ARG A 61 13.36 -16.29 -16.78
N GLN A 62 14.64 -16.06 -17.11
CA GLN A 62 15.70 -15.87 -16.11
C GLN A 62 15.49 -14.61 -15.27
N VAL A 63 15.06 -13.50 -15.91
CA VAL A 63 14.73 -12.27 -15.18
C VAL A 63 13.52 -12.48 -14.25
N ARG A 64 12.48 -13.18 -14.72
CA ARG A 64 11.29 -13.47 -13.89
C ARG A 64 11.61 -14.34 -12.66
N GLN A 65 12.68 -15.15 -12.66
CA GLN A 65 13.15 -15.83 -11.46
C GLN A 65 13.65 -14.87 -10.37
N GLN A 66 14.02 -13.63 -10.76
CA GLN A 66 14.43 -12.58 -9.84
C GLN A 66 13.24 -11.71 -9.37
N MET A 67 12.03 -12.03 -9.78
CA MET A 67 10.79 -11.34 -9.40
C MET A 67 9.82 -12.36 -8.78
N GLY A 68 9.66 -12.33 -7.47
CA GLY A 68 8.63 -13.10 -6.78
C GLY A 68 7.27 -12.43 -6.95
N MET A 69 6.20 -13.22 -7.09
CA MET A 69 4.83 -12.70 -7.16
C MET A 69 3.94 -13.38 -6.14
N ILE A 70 3.22 -12.56 -5.38
CA ILE A 70 2.22 -12.97 -4.40
C ILE A 70 0.87 -12.47 -4.92
N PHE A 71 -0.07 -13.39 -5.08
CA PHE A 71 -1.39 -13.13 -5.68
C PHE A 71 -2.46 -13.00 -4.62
N GLN A 72 -3.53 -12.31 -4.93
CA GLN A 72 -4.71 -12.12 -4.09
C GLN A 72 -5.31 -13.45 -3.58
N GLN A 73 -5.40 -14.48 -4.42
CA GLN A 73 -5.99 -15.78 -4.11
C GLN A 73 -4.95 -16.86 -3.75
N PHE A 74 -3.78 -16.49 -3.22
CA PHE A 74 -2.67 -17.38 -2.85
C PHE A 74 -2.11 -18.22 -4.02
N ASN A 75 -2.93 -18.71 -4.92
CA ASN A 75 -2.62 -19.55 -6.08
C ASN A 75 -1.70 -20.73 -5.74
N LEU A 76 -1.99 -21.41 -4.61
CA LEU A 76 -1.26 -22.61 -4.22
C LEU A 76 -1.69 -23.80 -5.06
N LEU A 77 -0.73 -24.68 -5.32
CA LEU A 77 -0.97 -25.96 -5.98
C LEU A 77 -1.67 -26.89 -4.98
N MET A 78 -2.97 -27.08 -5.15
CA MET A 78 -3.84 -27.76 -4.17
C MET A 78 -3.50 -29.21 -3.94
N GLN A 79 -2.85 -29.86 -4.92
CA GLN A 79 -2.42 -31.27 -4.86
C GLN A 79 -0.98 -31.44 -4.33
N ARG A 80 -0.33 -30.35 -3.93
CA ARG A 80 1.02 -30.32 -3.35
C ARG A 80 0.97 -29.85 -1.91
N THR A 81 1.84 -30.38 -1.07
CA THR A 81 2.04 -29.93 0.29
C THR A 81 2.62 -28.50 0.33
N ALA A 82 2.69 -27.88 1.52
CA ALA A 82 3.35 -26.57 1.70
C ALA A 82 4.80 -26.61 1.23
N LEU A 83 5.56 -27.65 1.63
CA LEU A 83 6.94 -27.87 1.20
C LEU A 83 7.05 -27.96 -0.33
N GLU A 84 6.22 -28.78 -0.96
CA GLU A 84 6.23 -28.98 -2.41
C GLU A 84 5.79 -27.72 -3.17
N ASN A 85 4.91 -26.89 -2.62
CA ASN A 85 4.57 -25.59 -3.17
C ASN A 85 5.78 -24.65 -3.17
N VAL A 86 6.56 -24.62 -2.10
CA VAL A 86 7.79 -23.80 -2.01
C VAL A 86 8.91 -24.36 -2.88
N CYS A 87 9.02 -25.69 -3.04
CA CYS A 87 9.99 -26.32 -3.95
C CYS A 87 9.70 -26.02 -5.43
N PHE A 88 8.45 -25.77 -5.80
CA PHE A 88 8.02 -25.71 -7.20
C PHE A 88 8.79 -24.69 -8.07
N PRO A 89 9.03 -23.44 -7.64
CA PRO A 89 9.87 -22.51 -8.41
C PRO A 89 11.32 -22.99 -8.58
N LEU A 90 11.86 -23.67 -7.58
CA LEU A 90 13.22 -24.24 -7.61
C LEU A 90 13.31 -25.43 -8.59
N GLU A 91 12.27 -26.25 -8.64
CA GLU A 91 12.15 -27.34 -9.64
C GLU A 91 12.16 -26.77 -11.07
N ILE A 92 11.39 -25.69 -11.32
CA ILE A 92 11.39 -25.01 -12.62
C ILE A 92 12.74 -24.39 -12.94
N ALA A 93 13.46 -23.87 -11.93
CA ALA A 93 14.80 -23.32 -12.08
C ALA A 93 15.87 -24.40 -12.30
N GLY A 94 15.52 -25.70 -12.21
CA GLY A 94 16.45 -26.81 -12.40
C GLY A 94 17.35 -27.11 -11.19
N VAL A 95 16.99 -26.64 -10.00
CA VAL A 95 17.69 -26.90 -8.74
C VAL A 95 17.49 -28.38 -8.37
N LYS A 96 18.56 -29.05 -7.87
CA LYS A 96 18.48 -30.43 -7.42
C LYS A 96 17.47 -30.59 -6.29
N LYS A 97 16.78 -31.73 -6.26
CA LYS A 97 15.68 -31.99 -5.32
C LYS A 97 16.09 -31.78 -3.85
N ASP A 98 17.25 -32.28 -3.45
CA ASP A 98 17.71 -32.18 -2.05
C ASP A 98 18.01 -30.72 -1.66
N GLU A 99 18.62 -29.96 -2.56
CA GLU A 99 18.90 -28.54 -2.39
C GLU A 99 17.59 -27.71 -2.35
N ALA A 100 16.64 -28.04 -3.23
CA ALA A 100 15.32 -27.40 -3.26
C ALA A 100 14.55 -27.67 -1.97
N GLN A 101 14.56 -28.91 -1.46
CA GLN A 101 13.90 -29.26 -0.20
C GLN A 101 14.53 -28.54 1.00
N LYS A 102 15.87 -28.52 1.06
CA LYS A 102 16.58 -27.80 2.13
C LYS A 102 16.19 -26.33 2.14
N ARG A 103 16.27 -25.66 0.98
CA ARG A 103 15.90 -24.25 0.84
C ARG A 103 14.44 -24.00 1.18
N ALA A 104 13.53 -24.87 0.77
CA ALA A 104 12.12 -24.74 1.06
C ALA A 104 11.81 -24.88 2.56
N LEU A 105 12.49 -25.78 3.29
CA LEU A 105 12.36 -25.91 4.74
C LEU A 105 12.87 -24.66 5.47
N GLU A 106 14.01 -24.09 5.07
CA GLU A 106 14.52 -22.81 5.61
C GLU A 106 13.48 -21.68 5.43
N LEU A 107 12.85 -21.59 4.25
CA LEU A 107 11.85 -20.58 3.98
C LEU A 107 10.56 -20.80 4.77
N LEU A 108 10.13 -22.04 4.95
CA LEU A 108 9.00 -22.38 5.82
C LEU A 108 9.27 -22.02 7.28
N GLU A 109 10.51 -22.16 7.75
CA GLU A 109 10.91 -21.70 9.07
C GLU A 109 10.84 -20.16 9.19
N ILE A 110 11.38 -19.44 8.20
CA ILE A 110 11.33 -17.94 8.15
C ILE A 110 9.91 -17.42 8.24
N VAL A 111 8.95 -18.11 7.60
CA VAL A 111 7.53 -17.71 7.65
C VAL A 111 6.76 -18.33 8.82
N GLY A 112 7.43 -19.11 9.69
CA GLY A 112 6.84 -19.71 10.90
C GLY A 112 5.91 -20.89 10.62
N LEU A 113 6.23 -21.73 9.61
CA LEU A 113 5.42 -22.87 9.18
C LEU A 113 6.19 -24.19 9.14
N SER A 114 7.27 -24.36 9.89
CA SER A 114 8.07 -25.59 9.92
C SER A 114 7.23 -26.84 10.18
N GLU A 115 6.32 -26.77 11.17
CA GLU A 115 5.46 -27.90 11.55
C GLU A 115 4.34 -28.20 10.53
N ARG A 116 4.12 -27.31 9.56
CA ARG A 116 3.10 -27.42 8.52
C ARG A 116 3.68 -27.78 7.15
N ALA A 117 4.97 -28.13 7.07
CA ALA A 117 5.64 -28.45 5.82
C ALA A 117 4.89 -29.51 4.99
N ASN A 118 4.34 -30.52 5.63
CA ASN A 118 3.63 -31.63 4.99
C ASN A 118 2.11 -31.42 4.87
N ALA A 119 1.58 -30.25 5.30
CA ALA A 119 0.16 -29.95 5.19
C ALA A 119 -0.21 -29.56 3.75
N TYR A 120 -1.37 -30.02 3.29
CA TYR A 120 -1.96 -29.58 2.03
C TYR A 120 -2.67 -28.23 2.21
N PRO A 121 -2.84 -27.43 1.15
CA PRO A 121 -3.49 -26.12 1.24
C PRO A 121 -4.90 -26.16 1.86
N VAL A 122 -5.65 -27.24 1.67
CA VAL A 122 -6.98 -27.41 2.27
C VAL A 122 -6.93 -27.48 3.81
N GLN A 123 -5.79 -27.85 4.38
CA GLN A 123 -5.57 -27.99 5.82
C GLN A 123 -5.00 -26.72 6.48
N LEU A 124 -4.77 -25.67 5.69
CA LEU A 124 -4.17 -24.41 6.12
C LEU A 124 -5.21 -23.30 6.24
N SER A 125 -5.07 -22.44 7.26
CA SER A 125 -5.85 -21.20 7.36
C SER A 125 -5.46 -20.22 6.24
N GLY A 126 -6.25 -19.15 6.02
CA GLY A 126 -5.94 -18.12 5.04
C GLY A 126 -4.56 -17.51 5.24
N GLY A 127 -4.23 -17.11 6.46
CA GLY A 127 -2.91 -16.56 6.80
C GLY A 127 -1.76 -17.56 6.62
N GLN A 128 -1.99 -18.86 6.92
CA GLN A 128 -1.01 -19.91 6.65
C GLN A 128 -0.79 -20.12 5.16
N LYS A 129 -1.85 -20.11 4.35
CA LYS A 129 -1.75 -20.18 2.88
C LYS A 129 -0.95 -18.99 2.34
N GLN A 130 -1.17 -17.79 2.88
CA GLN A 130 -0.43 -16.59 2.48
C GLN A 130 1.04 -16.70 2.84
N ARG A 131 1.37 -17.19 4.02
CA ARG A 131 2.76 -17.45 4.41
C ARG A 131 3.46 -18.48 3.52
N VAL A 132 2.77 -19.53 3.07
CA VAL A 132 3.29 -20.48 2.08
C VAL A 132 3.50 -19.79 0.73
N ALA A 133 2.57 -18.91 0.29
CA ALA A 133 2.71 -18.15 -0.95
C ALA A 133 3.92 -17.19 -0.90
N ILE A 134 4.16 -16.54 0.26
CA ILE A 134 5.34 -15.71 0.49
C ILE A 134 6.63 -16.56 0.42
N ALA A 135 6.69 -17.69 1.15
CA ALA A 135 7.84 -18.59 1.11
C ALA A 135 8.14 -19.08 -0.32
N ARG A 136 7.10 -19.43 -1.08
CA ARG A 136 7.21 -19.80 -2.49
C ARG A 136 7.76 -18.67 -3.35
N ALA A 137 7.29 -17.44 -3.15
CA ALA A 137 7.78 -16.28 -3.89
C ALA A 137 9.26 -15.96 -3.59
N LEU A 138 9.73 -16.30 -2.38
CA LEU A 138 11.13 -16.13 -1.96
C LEU A 138 12.08 -17.26 -2.41
N ALA A 139 11.55 -18.37 -2.95
CA ALA A 139 12.31 -19.58 -3.19
C ALA A 139 13.56 -19.35 -4.07
N THR A 140 13.44 -18.55 -5.11
CA THR A 140 14.50 -18.26 -6.09
C THR A 140 15.40 -17.08 -5.68
N ASN A 141 15.36 -16.60 -4.44
CA ASN A 141 16.06 -15.40 -3.97
C ASN A 141 15.80 -14.18 -4.86
N PRO A 142 14.54 -13.74 -4.99
CA PRO A 142 14.18 -12.64 -5.87
C PRO A 142 14.74 -11.30 -5.36
N LYS A 143 15.02 -10.38 -6.29
CA LYS A 143 15.35 -8.98 -5.96
C LYS A 143 14.12 -8.16 -5.66
N VAL A 144 12.97 -8.56 -6.22
CA VAL A 144 11.68 -7.85 -6.09
C VAL A 144 10.57 -8.81 -5.74
N LEU A 145 9.72 -8.44 -4.79
CA LEU A 145 8.42 -9.07 -4.50
C LEU A 145 7.30 -8.16 -4.99
N LEU A 146 6.47 -8.69 -5.88
CA LEU A 146 5.26 -8.04 -6.37
C LEU A 146 4.05 -8.61 -5.63
N CYS A 147 3.35 -7.80 -4.85
CA CYS A 147 2.21 -8.20 -4.03
C CYS A 147 0.93 -7.61 -4.63
N ASP A 148 0.13 -8.44 -5.32
CA ASP A 148 -1.14 -8.03 -5.92
C ASP A 148 -2.26 -8.33 -4.92
N GLU A 149 -2.73 -7.30 -4.22
CA GLU A 149 -3.78 -7.38 -3.17
C GLU A 149 -3.56 -8.53 -2.16
N ALA A 150 -2.33 -8.70 -1.72
CA ALA A 150 -1.88 -9.85 -0.95
C ALA A 150 -2.55 -10.02 0.44
N THR A 151 -3.32 -9.03 0.90
CA THR A 151 -3.98 -9.02 2.22
C THR A 151 -5.50 -8.94 2.15
N SER A 152 -6.09 -8.64 0.99
CA SER A 152 -7.52 -8.36 0.83
C SER A 152 -8.48 -9.52 1.21
N ALA A 153 -7.97 -10.75 1.26
CA ALA A 153 -8.74 -11.94 1.65
C ALA A 153 -8.52 -12.38 3.12
N LEU A 154 -7.87 -11.55 3.93
CA LEU A 154 -7.47 -11.86 5.30
C LEU A 154 -8.20 -10.97 6.31
N ASP A 155 -8.34 -11.46 7.54
CA ASP A 155 -8.82 -10.65 8.65
C ASP A 155 -7.75 -9.61 9.09
N PRO A 156 -8.13 -8.52 9.77
CA PRO A 156 -7.20 -7.44 10.12
C PRO A 156 -5.97 -7.88 10.94
N GLN A 157 -6.15 -8.83 11.88
CA GLN A 157 -5.04 -9.32 12.71
C GLN A 157 -4.05 -10.14 11.88
N THR A 158 -4.57 -10.97 10.97
CA THR A 158 -3.74 -11.74 10.04
C THR A 158 -3.03 -10.81 9.05
N THR A 159 -3.72 -9.78 8.54
CA THR A 159 -3.14 -8.74 7.67
C THR A 159 -1.94 -8.08 8.34
N ALA A 160 -2.08 -7.55 9.55
CA ALA A 160 -0.97 -6.94 10.30
C ALA A 160 0.22 -7.89 10.46
N SER A 161 -0.05 -9.17 10.76
CA SER A 161 0.99 -10.21 10.87
C SER A 161 1.73 -10.49 9.55
N ILE A 162 1.04 -10.44 8.41
CA ILE A 162 1.63 -10.61 7.07
C ILE A 162 2.44 -9.38 6.69
N LEU A 163 1.93 -8.17 6.96
CA LEU A 163 2.64 -6.92 6.69
C LEU A 163 3.93 -6.82 7.52
N ALA A 164 3.89 -7.16 8.80
CA ALA A 164 5.08 -7.23 9.66
C ALA A 164 6.11 -8.24 9.11
N LEU A 165 5.66 -9.39 8.61
CA LEU A 165 6.54 -10.37 7.96
C LEU A 165 7.18 -9.78 6.69
N LEU A 166 6.41 -9.16 5.79
CA LEU A 166 6.94 -8.56 4.56
C LEU A 166 7.93 -7.42 4.87
N LYS A 167 7.62 -6.57 5.86
CA LYS A 167 8.51 -5.49 6.32
C LYS A 167 9.83 -6.02 6.85
N ARG A 168 9.79 -7.07 7.68
CA ARG A 168 10.98 -7.75 8.17
C ARG A 168 11.82 -8.33 7.02
N LEU A 169 11.19 -9.01 6.06
CA LEU A 169 11.87 -9.57 4.89
C LEU A 169 12.52 -8.48 4.03
N ASN A 170 11.84 -7.36 3.81
CA ASN A 170 12.40 -6.21 3.11
C ASN A 170 13.66 -5.69 3.82
N GLN A 171 13.61 -5.50 5.15
CA GLN A 171 14.72 -4.98 5.95
C GLN A 171 15.91 -5.95 6.07
N GLU A 172 15.63 -7.24 6.35
CA GLU A 172 16.68 -8.22 6.61
C GLU A 172 17.35 -8.73 5.33
N MET A 173 16.59 -8.84 4.25
CA MET A 173 17.08 -9.39 2.98
C MET A 173 17.37 -8.33 1.91
N GLY A 174 17.03 -7.05 2.15
CA GLY A 174 17.21 -5.97 1.19
C GLY A 174 16.32 -6.11 -0.07
N ILE A 175 15.24 -6.88 0.00
CA ILE A 175 14.36 -7.15 -1.15
C ILE A 175 13.46 -5.93 -1.37
N THR A 176 13.36 -5.46 -2.61
CA THR A 176 12.35 -4.46 -3.00
C THR A 176 10.96 -5.09 -2.93
N VAL A 177 10.01 -4.43 -2.27
CA VAL A 177 8.61 -4.88 -2.20
C VAL A 177 7.71 -3.87 -2.90
N VAL A 178 6.91 -4.33 -3.85
CA VAL A 178 5.88 -3.51 -4.51
C VAL A 178 4.53 -4.08 -4.14
N ILE A 179 3.75 -3.32 -3.36
CA ILE A 179 2.42 -3.74 -2.93
C ILE A 179 1.33 -2.96 -3.65
N ILE A 180 0.37 -3.69 -4.19
CA ILE A 180 -0.86 -3.12 -4.70
C ILE A 180 -1.95 -3.31 -3.67
N THR A 181 -2.64 -2.23 -3.35
CA THR A 181 -3.78 -2.27 -2.45
C THR A 181 -4.73 -1.10 -2.71
N HIS A 182 -5.94 -1.23 -2.24
CA HIS A 182 -6.91 -0.14 -2.08
C HIS A 182 -7.09 0.22 -0.60
N GLU A 183 -6.37 -0.46 0.31
CA GLU A 183 -6.41 -0.23 1.75
C GLU A 183 -5.32 0.77 2.16
N MET A 184 -5.72 1.97 2.55
CA MET A 184 -4.77 3.03 2.92
C MET A 184 -3.94 2.67 4.15
N SER A 185 -4.55 2.02 5.15
CA SER A 185 -3.86 1.53 6.35
C SER A 185 -2.67 0.62 6.06
N VAL A 186 -2.77 -0.21 5.01
CA VAL A 186 -1.66 -1.06 4.55
C VAL A 186 -0.48 -0.22 4.07
N VAL A 187 -0.77 0.85 3.30
CA VAL A 187 0.27 1.74 2.77
C VAL A 187 0.95 2.52 3.89
N GLU A 188 0.17 3.06 4.82
CA GLU A 188 0.66 3.79 5.99
C GLU A 188 1.60 2.94 6.86
N GLU A 189 1.30 1.65 7.01
CA GLU A 189 2.05 0.76 7.89
C GLU A 189 3.42 0.34 7.34
N VAL A 190 3.53 0.13 6.01
CA VAL A 190 4.73 -0.52 5.46
C VAL A 190 5.44 0.21 4.33
N CYS A 191 4.78 1.13 3.62
CA CYS A 191 5.38 1.78 2.45
C CYS A 191 6.19 3.04 2.83
N GLN A 192 7.29 3.30 2.12
CA GLN A 192 8.02 4.56 2.18
C GLN A 192 7.50 5.57 1.14
N ARG A 193 7.20 5.08 -0.06
CA ARG A 193 6.66 5.89 -1.15
C ARG A 193 5.49 5.19 -1.79
N VAL A 194 4.65 5.97 -2.43
CA VAL A 194 3.44 5.49 -3.07
C VAL A 194 3.18 6.19 -4.41
N ALA A 195 2.64 5.45 -5.36
CA ALA A 195 2.07 5.99 -6.60
C ALA A 195 0.55 5.84 -6.56
N VAL A 196 -0.14 6.90 -6.91
CA VAL A 196 -1.60 6.95 -7.04
C VAL A 196 -1.97 6.77 -8.50
N ILE A 197 -2.80 5.76 -8.81
CA ILE A 197 -3.34 5.52 -10.14
C ILE A 197 -4.81 5.94 -10.18
N ALA A 198 -5.14 6.84 -11.10
CA ALA A 198 -6.50 7.22 -11.43
C ALA A 198 -6.64 7.37 -12.94
N ASN A 199 -7.80 7.01 -13.50
CA ASN A 199 -8.09 7.12 -14.92
C ASN A 199 -6.98 6.54 -15.82
N HIS A 200 -6.45 5.35 -15.44
CA HIS A 200 -5.40 4.62 -16.17
C HIS A 200 -4.03 5.30 -16.24
N ARG A 201 -3.79 6.33 -15.43
CA ARG A 201 -2.53 7.10 -15.36
C ARG A 201 -2.03 7.19 -13.92
N ILE A 202 -0.73 7.38 -13.75
CA ILE A 202 -0.18 7.82 -12.47
C ILE A 202 -0.48 9.31 -12.34
N VAL A 203 -1.24 9.69 -11.32
CA VAL A 203 -1.63 11.08 -11.07
C VAL A 203 -0.76 11.74 -10.02
N GLU A 204 -0.17 10.94 -9.13
CA GLU A 204 0.71 11.44 -8.07
C GLU A 204 1.70 10.37 -7.62
N VAL A 205 2.94 10.78 -7.26
CA VAL A 205 3.96 9.93 -6.65
C VAL A 205 4.69 10.75 -5.59
N GLY A 206 4.82 10.21 -4.39
CA GLY A 206 5.50 10.90 -3.29
C GLY A 206 5.82 9.98 -2.14
N SER A 207 6.38 10.51 -1.05
CA SER A 207 6.44 9.80 0.22
C SER A 207 5.03 9.57 0.75
N VAL A 208 4.84 8.52 1.54
CA VAL A 208 3.53 8.24 2.17
C VAL A 208 3.08 9.45 2.97
N THR A 209 3.98 10.03 3.78
CA THR A 209 3.71 11.24 4.55
C THR A 209 3.20 12.38 3.66
N GLU A 210 3.89 12.70 2.54
CA GLU A 210 3.49 13.80 1.65
C GLU A 210 2.11 13.56 1.02
N ILE A 211 1.87 12.35 0.50
CA ILE A 211 0.60 11.97 -0.15
C ILE A 211 -0.57 12.02 0.83
N PHE A 212 -0.36 11.62 2.08
CA PHE A 212 -1.42 11.56 3.08
C PHE A 212 -1.69 12.88 3.79
N THR A 213 -0.69 13.77 3.87
CA THR A 213 -0.87 15.08 4.52
C THR A 213 -1.19 16.21 3.55
N HIS A 214 -0.68 16.13 2.32
CA HIS A 214 -0.80 17.18 1.31
C HIS A 214 -1.13 16.59 -0.07
N PRO A 215 -2.25 15.88 -0.23
CA PRO A 215 -2.65 15.34 -1.52
C PRO A 215 -2.89 16.47 -2.53
N LYS A 216 -2.25 16.37 -3.70
CA LYS A 216 -2.26 17.43 -4.72
C LYS A 216 -3.41 17.29 -5.69
N THR A 217 -3.89 16.05 -5.92
CA THR A 217 -4.95 15.77 -6.89
C THR A 217 -6.25 15.38 -6.21
N ASP A 218 -7.39 15.68 -6.84
CA ASP A 218 -8.70 15.30 -6.31
C ASP A 218 -8.83 13.78 -6.15
N ALA A 219 -8.28 13.01 -7.10
CA ALA A 219 -8.26 11.55 -7.01
C ALA A 219 -7.48 11.05 -5.78
N THR A 220 -6.38 11.70 -5.41
CA THR A 220 -5.62 11.37 -4.20
C THR A 220 -6.39 11.77 -2.95
N ARG A 221 -7.04 12.94 -2.95
CA ARG A 221 -7.89 13.40 -1.83
C ARG A 221 -9.01 12.41 -1.55
N MET A 222 -9.75 11.99 -2.57
CA MET A 222 -10.82 10.98 -2.45
C MET A 222 -10.32 9.65 -1.86
N LEU A 223 -9.09 9.23 -2.18
CA LEU A 223 -8.52 8.00 -1.64
C LEU A 223 -8.06 8.13 -0.19
N VAL A 224 -7.42 9.25 0.14
CA VAL A 224 -6.80 9.48 1.46
C VAL A 224 -7.86 9.83 2.50
N TYR A 225 -8.81 10.68 2.14
CA TYR A 225 -9.82 11.21 3.08
C TYR A 225 -11.11 10.38 3.12
N ARG A 226 -11.17 9.22 2.42
CA ARG A 226 -12.32 8.30 2.44
C ARG A 226 -13.67 9.01 2.36
N GLU A 227 -13.84 9.88 1.38
CA GLU A 227 -15.12 10.57 1.14
C GLU A 227 -16.30 9.60 0.87
N ASP A 228 -16.03 8.28 0.74
CA ASP A 228 -17.03 7.23 0.54
C ASP A 228 -17.58 6.57 1.83
N GLU A 229 -17.00 6.81 3.00
CA GLU A 229 -17.66 6.43 4.25
C GLU A 229 -18.69 7.50 4.57
N ASP A 230 -19.93 7.23 4.15
CA ASP A 230 -21.14 8.04 4.34
C ASP A 230 -20.78 9.47 4.76
N PRO A 231 -20.83 10.47 3.87
CA PRO A 231 -20.66 11.82 4.37
C PRO A 231 -21.65 11.88 5.51
N VAL A 232 -21.17 11.98 6.74
CA VAL A 232 -22.10 12.35 7.84
C VAL A 232 -22.89 13.44 7.20
N SER A 233 -24.15 13.13 6.81
CA SER A 233 -24.94 14.02 5.99
C SER A 233 -25.04 15.29 6.81
N TYR A 234 -24.07 16.18 6.56
CA TYR A 234 -23.97 17.47 7.23
C TYR A 234 -25.29 18.10 6.92
N ARG A 235 -26.20 18.05 7.90
CA ARG A 235 -27.53 18.61 7.68
C ARG A 235 -27.31 20.03 7.22
N PRO A 236 -27.81 20.43 6.04
CA PRO A 236 -27.68 21.78 5.54
C PRO A 236 -28.41 22.69 6.53
N GLY A 237 -27.68 23.42 7.31
CA GLY A 237 -28.20 24.33 8.31
C GLY A 237 -27.06 24.97 9.06
N GLU A 238 -26.77 26.23 8.72
CA GLU A 238 -26.02 27.19 9.51
C GLU A 238 -24.65 26.71 10.00
N GLY A 239 -23.59 26.97 9.23
CA GLY A 239 -22.20 26.76 9.63
C GLY A 239 -21.25 26.44 8.47
N ARG A 240 -19.97 26.54 8.73
CA ARG A 240 -18.89 26.19 7.81
C ARG A 240 -18.12 25.01 8.37
N PHE A 241 -17.67 24.13 7.48
CA PHE A 241 -16.88 22.96 7.85
C PHE A 241 -15.42 23.19 7.46
N LEU A 242 -14.54 22.92 8.41
CA LEU A 242 -13.10 23.04 8.23
C LEU A 242 -12.46 21.70 8.49
N ARG A 243 -11.68 21.21 7.54
CA ARG A 243 -10.76 20.09 7.70
C ARG A 243 -9.43 20.63 8.18
N ILE A 244 -8.96 20.11 9.29
CA ILE A 244 -7.70 20.48 9.93
C ILE A 244 -6.79 19.25 9.93
N VAL A 245 -5.58 19.38 9.37
CA VAL A 245 -4.62 18.29 9.31
C VAL A 245 -3.42 18.62 10.19
N TYR A 246 -3.17 17.76 11.18
CA TYR A 246 -2.03 17.85 12.09
C TYR A 246 -0.91 16.95 11.63
N ASN A 247 0.34 17.40 11.76
CA ASN A 247 1.52 16.60 11.51
C ASN A 247 2.51 16.68 12.69
N GLY A 248 3.17 15.57 12.97
CA GLY A 248 4.26 15.48 13.94
C GLY A 248 3.86 15.94 15.35
N SER A 249 4.63 16.86 15.93
CA SER A 249 4.46 17.32 17.31
C SER A 249 3.11 18.00 17.59
N HIS A 250 2.52 18.65 16.61
CA HIS A 250 1.24 19.35 16.77
C HIS A 250 0.05 18.40 17.02
N ALA A 251 0.13 17.15 16.60
CA ALA A 251 -0.90 16.16 16.88
C ALA A 251 -1.03 15.81 18.38
N LEU A 252 0.00 16.10 19.18
CA LEU A 252 0.02 15.86 20.63
C LEU A 252 -0.24 17.13 21.45
N GLU A 253 -0.39 18.29 20.82
CA GLU A 253 -0.68 19.56 21.47
C GLU A 253 -2.19 19.81 21.54
N PRO A 254 -2.70 20.47 22.60
CA PRO A 254 -4.13 20.76 22.73
C PRO A 254 -4.54 21.98 21.87
N VAL A 255 -4.20 21.97 20.58
CA VAL A 255 -4.35 23.13 19.69
C VAL A 255 -5.81 23.56 19.57
N ILE A 256 -6.75 22.62 19.44
CA ILE A 256 -8.18 22.93 19.34
C ILE A 256 -8.71 23.58 20.62
N ALA A 257 -8.30 23.06 21.78
CA ALA A 257 -8.72 23.64 23.06
C ALA A 257 -8.18 25.06 23.23
N GLN A 258 -6.90 25.28 22.86
CA GLN A 258 -6.28 26.62 22.89
C GLN A 258 -6.96 27.58 21.90
N MET A 259 -7.23 27.12 20.68
CA MET A 259 -7.93 27.89 19.65
C MET A 259 -9.33 28.36 20.14
N ILE A 260 -10.10 27.45 20.73
CA ILE A 260 -11.43 27.75 21.29
C ILE A 260 -11.32 28.84 22.37
N LEU A 261 -10.32 28.71 23.26
CA LEU A 261 -10.12 29.67 24.35
C LEU A 261 -9.63 31.03 23.86
N ASP A 262 -8.69 31.05 22.92
CA ASP A 262 -8.07 32.28 22.41
C ASP A 262 -9.04 33.08 21.51
N LEU A 263 -9.79 32.39 20.68
CA LEU A 263 -10.72 33.03 19.74
C LEU A 263 -12.11 33.26 20.33
N HIS A 264 -12.43 32.64 21.48
CA HIS A 264 -13.75 32.64 22.11
C HIS A 264 -14.87 32.21 21.16
N ILE A 265 -14.65 31.12 20.44
CA ILE A 265 -15.58 30.51 19.49
C ILE A 265 -16.03 29.14 19.98
N ALA A 266 -17.24 28.75 19.57
CA ALA A 266 -17.74 27.40 19.76
C ALA A 266 -17.45 26.57 18.52
N VAL A 267 -16.90 25.36 18.71
CA VAL A 267 -16.58 24.44 17.62
C VAL A 267 -17.27 23.11 17.89
N ASN A 268 -17.95 22.57 16.90
CA ASN A 268 -18.48 21.21 16.94
C ASN A 268 -17.51 20.29 16.20
N ILE A 269 -17.04 19.21 16.85
CA ILE A 269 -16.20 18.21 16.21
C ILE A 269 -17.12 17.22 15.51
N ILE A 270 -16.99 17.13 14.20
CA ILE A 270 -17.81 16.26 13.35
C ILE A 270 -17.10 14.93 13.10
N HIS A 271 -15.80 14.99 12.82
CA HIS A 271 -14.95 13.81 12.60
C HIS A 271 -13.58 14.03 13.22
N ALA A 272 -13.00 12.98 13.76
CA ALA A 272 -11.64 12.99 14.29
C ALA A 272 -10.97 11.64 14.01
N ASP A 273 -9.82 11.67 13.38
CA ASP A 273 -9.01 10.48 13.14
C ASP A 273 -7.54 10.77 13.48
N LEU A 274 -6.90 9.82 14.16
CA LEU A 274 -5.49 9.87 14.51
C LEU A 274 -4.79 8.65 13.93
N ARG A 275 -3.75 8.86 13.15
CA ARG A 275 -2.97 7.82 12.48
C ARG A 275 -1.50 7.94 12.85
N SER A 276 -0.79 6.82 12.79
CA SER A 276 0.67 6.79 12.92
C SER A 276 1.28 6.38 11.60
N ILE A 277 2.09 7.24 10.99
CA ILE A 277 2.80 7.01 9.73
C ILE A 277 4.29 7.13 10.01
N GLU A 278 5.07 6.07 9.75
CA GLU A 278 6.52 6.00 9.98
C GLU A 278 6.98 6.35 11.41
N GLY A 279 6.07 6.24 12.39
CA GLY A 279 6.34 6.56 13.80
C GLY A 279 5.95 7.99 14.21
N ASP A 280 5.57 8.83 13.27
CA ASP A 280 4.98 10.13 13.53
C ASP A 280 3.46 10.06 13.65
N THR A 281 2.89 10.90 14.49
CA THR A 281 1.44 10.99 14.67
C THR A 281 0.86 12.04 13.73
N PHE A 282 -0.14 11.65 12.97
CA PHE A 282 -0.94 12.53 12.10
C PHE A 282 -2.37 12.53 12.59
N GLY A 283 -3.02 13.68 12.54
CA GLY A 283 -4.42 13.82 12.92
C GLY A 283 -5.20 14.55 11.83
N GLU A 284 -6.39 14.06 11.54
CA GLU A 284 -7.40 14.75 10.76
C GLU A 284 -8.58 15.06 11.65
N LEU A 285 -9.03 16.30 11.61
CA LEU A 285 -10.19 16.76 12.36
C LEU A 285 -11.10 17.57 11.43
N VAL A 286 -12.37 17.20 11.36
CA VAL A 286 -13.37 18.03 10.70
C VAL A 286 -14.21 18.72 11.77
N VAL A 287 -14.20 20.04 11.74
CA VAL A 287 -14.93 20.86 12.70
C VAL A 287 -15.95 21.74 12.00
N GLN A 288 -17.05 22.00 12.67
CA GLN A 288 -18.07 22.96 12.26
C GLN A 288 -17.93 24.24 13.08
N VAL A 289 -17.92 25.37 12.41
CA VAL A 289 -17.95 26.73 13.00
C VAL A 289 -19.20 27.48 12.52
N ALA A 290 -19.62 28.53 13.24
CA ALA A 290 -20.92 29.14 13.04
C ALA A 290 -21.06 29.83 11.67
N ASP A 291 -20.02 30.52 11.19
CA ASP A 291 -20.11 31.34 9.98
C ASP A 291 -18.76 31.51 9.25
N VAL A 292 -18.77 32.23 8.15
CA VAL A 292 -17.61 32.55 7.31
C VAL A 292 -16.57 33.39 8.07
N MET A 293 -16.98 34.26 9.00
CA MET A 293 -16.03 35.10 9.75
C MET A 293 -15.25 34.24 10.77
N GLU A 294 -15.95 33.35 11.45
CA GLU A 294 -15.30 32.38 12.36
C GLU A 294 -14.38 31.42 11.61
N SER A 295 -14.81 30.90 10.44
CA SER A 295 -14.00 30.09 9.54
C SER A 295 -12.67 30.77 9.19
N ALA A 296 -12.73 32.02 8.75
CA ALA A 296 -11.52 32.78 8.38
C ALA A 296 -10.59 33.03 9.59
N ARG A 297 -11.16 33.27 10.79
CA ARG A 297 -10.36 33.45 12.03
C ARG A 297 -9.68 32.16 12.46
N VAL A 298 -10.39 31.03 12.35
CA VAL A 298 -9.84 29.71 12.66
C VAL A 298 -8.73 29.34 11.70
N MET A 299 -8.94 29.47 10.39
CA MET A 299 -7.91 29.18 9.40
C MET A 299 -6.64 30.00 9.64
N ARG A 300 -6.77 31.29 9.87
CA ARG A 300 -5.62 32.16 10.15
C ARG A 300 -4.88 31.76 11.44
N TYR A 301 -5.61 31.45 12.50
CA TYR A 301 -5.04 31.00 13.77
C TYR A 301 -4.20 29.72 13.62
N LEU A 302 -4.68 28.78 12.81
CA LEU A 302 -4.01 27.50 12.53
C LEU A 302 -2.80 27.70 11.60
N GLU A 303 -2.96 28.53 10.55
CA GLU A 303 -1.89 28.87 9.60
C GLU A 303 -0.70 29.54 10.31
N ASP A 304 -0.96 30.48 11.23
CA ASP A 304 0.07 31.12 12.05
C ASP A 304 0.89 30.12 12.91
N ARG A 305 0.36 28.91 13.11
CA ARG A 305 0.99 27.80 13.84
C ARG A 305 1.53 26.69 12.94
N GLY A 306 1.48 26.89 11.62
CA GLY A 306 1.95 25.89 10.65
C GLY A 306 1.03 24.67 10.50
N ILE A 307 -0.24 24.77 10.92
CA ILE A 307 -1.25 23.72 10.82
C ILE A 307 -2.10 24.00 9.58
N SER A 308 -2.25 22.97 8.73
CA SER A 308 -3.05 23.09 7.51
C SER A 308 -4.54 22.99 7.84
N ALA A 309 -5.31 23.94 7.32
CA ALA A 309 -6.78 23.92 7.39
C ALA A 309 -7.39 24.34 6.06
N GLU A 310 -8.42 23.63 5.62
CA GLU A 310 -9.16 23.94 4.40
C GLU A 310 -10.67 23.90 4.64
N GLU A 311 -11.41 24.72 3.91
CA GLU A 311 -12.86 24.69 3.96
C GLU A 311 -13.40 23.52 3.12
N VAL A 312 -14.23 22.68 3.73
CA VAL A 312 -14.88 21.56 3.03
C VAL A 312 -16.17 22.04 2.40
N SER A 313 -16.28 21.95 1.07
CA SER A 313 -17.50 22.33 0.36
C SER A 313 -18.60 21.27 0.56
N GLN A 314 -19.84 21.73 0.68
CA GLN A 314 -21.03 20.89 0.85
C GLN A 314 -21.44 20.13 -0.44
N ASP A 315 -20.78 20.37 -1.57
CA ASP A 315 -21.08 19.83 -2.89
C ASP A 315 -19.92 18.96 -3.41
N ALA A 316 -19.78 17.77 -2.85
CA ALA A 316 -18.95 16.70 -3.46
C ALA A 316 -19.62 15.34 -3.27
#